data_05d83244acd15c638c87140a2062a706
#
_entry.id   05d83244acd15c638c87140a2062a706
#
_cell.length_a   1.000
_cell.length_b   1.000
_cell.length_c   1.000
_cell.angle_alpha   90.00
_cell.angle_beta   90.00
_cell.angle_gamma   90.00
#
_symmetry.space_group_name_H-M   'P 1'
#
loop_
_entity.id
_entity.type
_entity.pdbx_description
1 polymer ?
#
loop_
_entity_poly.entity_id
_entity_poly.type
_entity_poly.pdbx_seq_one_letter_code
_entity_poly.pdbx_strand_id
1 'polypeptide(L)'
;MNSQISELRAGQKHHDKLIEGLFKAMDLQVLKAEQDRQGKLIEDLVKATDIQNRQEKLIDGLVKATDIQSLKADLEEQKKDGADKDSKIKFLTEELTRLAKLMSDLDKQFNNQSLRVKQEEQKIVIKEVVKESDKDNLKPQTVNCTGAKSNGIHVMLLSNFSSQPFRVACDAETQGGGWTIILRRMDGSEDFYRNWTEYKKGFGDLSGEFFLGLDKIHALTADRSQELLVVLEDFEGNGRFEKYEEFAIGDEDQQYVLHTLGEASGNAGDSLRSHYDTKFSTFDRDNDKSNINCAERYTGAWWYEECHDSNLTGKYGDNSVSKGVNWKAFKGYKYSLKKAVMMIRPRK
;
A
#
# COMPACT_ATOMS: atom_id res chain seq x y z
N MET A 1 55.32 39.72 -6.06
CA MET A 1 54.36 38.78 -6.70
C MET A 1 54.17 37.47 -5.88
N ASN A 2 55.22 36.75 -5.49
CA ASN A 2 55.09 35.52 -4.71
C ASN A 2 54.49 35.70 -3.32
N SER A 3 54.73 36.83 -2.62
CA SER A 3 54.17 37.13 -1.28
C SER A 3 52.65 37.35 -1.35
N GLN A 4 52.17 38.09 -2.33
CA GLN A 4 50.74 38.35 -2.51
C GLN A 4 49.93 37.10 -2.89
N ILE A 5 50.52 36.16 -3.65
CA ILE A 5 49.93 34.88 -3.99
C ILE A 5 49.82 33.97 -2.72
N SER A 6 50.83 34.05 -1.84
CA SER A 6 50.83 33.31 -0.56
C SER A 6 49.71 33.81 0.38
N GLU A 7 49.51 35.12 0.48
CA GLU A 7 48.47 35.74 1.30
C GLU A 7 47.07 35.44 0.78
N LEU A 8 46.86 35.46 -0.55
CA LEU A 8 45.60 35.07 -1.18
C LEU A 8 45.25 33.59 -0.93
N ARG A 9 46.23 32.70 -1.03
CA ARG A 9 46.03 31.26 -0.71
C ARG A 9 45.72 31.01 0.75
N ALA A 10 46.33 31.77 1.67
CA ALA A 10 46.03 31.67 3.11
C ALA A 10 44.61 32.19 3.41
N GLY A 11 44.20 33.28 2.77
CA GLY A 11 42.81 33.80 2.84
C GLY A 11 41.78 32.83 2.33
N GLN A 12 42.06 32.16 1.21
CA GLN A 12 41.19 31.16 0.62
C GLN A 12 41.00 29.93 1.53
N LYS A 13 42.10 29.40 2.11
CA LYS A 13 42.04 28.31 3.09
C LYS A 13 41.27 28.68 4.38
N HIS A 14 41.33 29.91 4.81
CA HIS A 14 40.57 30.38 5.96
C HIS A 14 39.07 30.49 5.60
N HIS A 15 38.72 30.96 4.44
CA HIS A 15 37.37 31.05 3.95
C HIS A 15 36.72 29.65 3.77
N ASP A 16 37.47 28.69 3.20
CA ASP A 16 37.01 27.31 3.05
C ASP A 16 36.73 26.63 4.39
N LYS A 17 37.56 26.88 5.41
CA LYS A 17 37.33 26.38 6.80
C LYS A 17 36.10 27.03 7.45
N LEU A 18 35.80 28.28 7.18
CA LEU A 18 34.60 28.98 7.67
C LEU A 18 33.34 28.42 7.01
N ILE A 19 33.38 28.20 5.71
CA ILE A 19 32.28 27.57 4.96
C ILE A 19 32.03 26.16 5.47
N GLU A 20 33.05 25.33 5.66
CA GLU A 20 32.93 23.97 6.20
C GLU A 20 32.36 23.97 7.64
N GLY A 21 32.75 24.93 8.47
CA GLY A 21 32.20 25.13 9.80
C GLY A 21 30.71 25.54 9.80
N LEU A 22 30.32 26.40 8.87
CA LEU A 22 28.91 26.81 8.67
C LEU A 22 28.03 25.67 8.19
N PHE A 23 28.52 24.85 7.24
CA PHE A 23 27.79 23.65 6.79
C PHE A 23 27.60 22.66 7.93
N LYS A 24 28.63 22.35 8.71
CA LYS A 24 28.50 21.46 9.89
C LYS A 24 27.54 22.02 10.93
N ALA A 25 27.50 23.33 11.17
CA ALA A 25 26.57 23.96 12.09
C ALA A 25 25.12 23.92 11.60
N MET A 26 24.91 24.12 10.28
CA MET A 26 23.60 23.98 9.64
C MET A 26 23.08 22.54 9.70
N ASP A 27 23.92 21.56 9.38
CA ASP A 27 23.56 20.14 9.47
C ASP A 27 23.19 19.73 10.89
N LEU A 28 23.89 20.26 11.91
CA LEU A 28 23.58 19.98 13.30
C LEU A 28 22.24 20.59 13.75
N GLN A 29 21.88 21.77 13.25
CA GLN A 29 20.60 22.41 13.54
C GLN A 29 19.44 21.67 12.86
N VAL A 30 19.63 21.22 11.62
CA VAL A 30 18.63 20.43 10.88
C VAL A 30 18.40 19.08 11.57
N LEU A 31 19.47 18.38 11.98
CA LEU A 31 19.39 17.11 12.71
C LEU A 31 18.69 17.28 14.07
N LYS A 32 18.96 18.37 14.78
CA LYS A 32 18.31 18.64 16.07
C LYS A 32 16.83 18.96 15.92
N ALA A 33 16.44 19.73 14.90
CA ALA A 33 15.06 20.03 14.59
C ALA A 33 14.28 18.75 14.18
N GLU A 34 14.92 17.83 13.47
CA GLU A 34 14.33 16.54 13.09
C GLU A 34 14.16 15.62 14.32
N GLN A 35 15.14 15.61 15.22
CA GLN A 35 15.06 14.85 16.47
C GLN A 35 13.94 15.35 17.39
N ASP A 36 13.76 16.68 17.51
CA ASP A 36 12.68 17.29 18.28
C ASP A 36 11.31 16.98 17.66
N ARG A 37 11.25 16.91 16.33
CA ARG A 37 10.06 16.55 15.56
C ARG A 37 9.67 15.09 15.76
N GLN A 38 10.63 14.17 15.69
CA GLN A 38 10.41 12.75 15.96
C GLN A 38 9.96 12.51 17.41
N GLY A 39 10.55 13.23 18.36
CA GLY A 39 10.14 13.20 19.76
C GLY A 39 8.67 13.56 19.96
N LYS A 40 8.19 14.60 19.29
CA LYS A 40 6.78 15.04 19.34
C LYS A 40 5.83 14.05 18.67
N LEU A 41 6.24 13.44 17.57
CA LEU A 41 5.47 12.40 16.88
C LEU A 41 5.31 11.14 17.75
N ILE A 42 6.38 10.74 18.45
CA ILE A 42 6.35 9.63 19.41
C ILE A 42 5.41 9.96 20.58
N GLU A 43 5.44 11.19 21.10
CA GLU A 43 4.54 11.61 22.18
C GLU A 43 3.07 11.57 21.77
N ASP A 44 2.74 11.97 20.55
CA ASP A 44 1.38 11.93 20.01
C ASP A 44 0.92 10.50 19.73
N LEU A 45 1.81 9.62 19.26
CA LEU A 45 1.56 8.17 19.11
C LEU A 45 1.32 7.50 20.47
N VAL A 46 2.09 7.84 21.50
CA VAL A 46 1.87 7.31 22.87
C VAL A 46 0.51 7.74 23.41
N LYS A 47 0.10 8.98 23.19
CA LYS A 47 -1.26 9.45 23.57
C LYS A 47 -2.38 8.71 22.85
N ALA A 48 -2.20 8.43 21.54
CA ALA A 48 -3.16 7.66 20.76
C ALA A 48 -3.27 6.21 21.27
N THR A 49 -2.15 5.58 21.61
CA THR A 49 -2.09 4.22 22.18
C THR A 49 -2.74 4.17 23.57
N ASP A 50 -2.57 5.20 24.40
CA ASP A 50 -3.23 5.31 25.70
C ASP A 50 -4.76 5.44 25.58
N ILE A 51 -5.25 6.14 24.57
CA ILE A 51 -6.68 6.22 24.28
C ILE A 51 -7.22 4.86 23.86
N GLN A 52 -6.51 4.14 23.01
CA GLN A 52 -6.88 2.80 22.57
C GLN A 52 -6.91 1.80 23.74
N ASN A 53 -5.92 1.80 24.61
CA ASN A 53 -5.87 0.97 25.82
C ASN A 53 -7.00 1.28 26.83
N ARG A 54 -7.41 2.55 26.93
CA ARG A 54 -8.59 2.93 27.76
C ARG A 54 -9.89 2.46 27.13
N GLN A 55 -10.01 2.48 25.81
CA GLN A 55 -11.18 1.96 25.10
C GLN A 55 -11.30 0.44 25.24
N GLU A 56 -10.22 -0.31 25.10
CA GLU A 56 -10.20 -1.76 25.33
C GLU A 56 -10.61 -2.13 26.77
N LYS A 57 -10.12 -1.38 27.78
CA LYS A 57 -10.52 -1.59 29.18
C LYS A 57 -12.00 -1.24 29.43
N LEU A 58 -12.56 -0.27 28.73
CA LEU A 58 -13.99 0.05 28.79
C LEU A 58 -14.84 -1.03 28.13
N ILE A 59 -14.41 -1.56 27.00
CA ILE A 59 -15.08 -2.69 26.32
C ILE A 59 -15.02 -3.95 27.20
N ASP A 60 -13.86 -4.26 27.77
CA ASP A 60 -13.68 -5.40 28.70
C ASP A 60 -14.54 -5.23 29.98
N GLY A 61 -14.66 -3.99 30.48
CA GLY A 61 -15.52 -3.66 31.59
C GLY A 61 -17.01 -3.82 31.27
N LEU A 62 -17.43 -3.40 30.08
CA LEU A 62 -18.80 -3.57 29.56
C LEU A 62 -19.13 -5.04 29.29
N VAL A 63 -18.19 -5.81 28.72
CA VAL A 63 -18.35 -7.26 28.49
C VAL A 63 -18.44 -8.04 29.80
N LYS A 64 -17.68 -7.64 30.84
CA LYS A 64 -17.77 -8.22 32.19
C LYS A 64 -19.04 -7.78 32.95
N ALA A 65 -19.53 -6.58 32.73
CA ALA A 65 -20.78 -6.08 33.34
C ALA A 65 -22.03 -6.68 32.68
N THR A 66 -21.95 -7.13 31.43
CA THR A 66 -22.95 -7.95 30.74
C THR A 66 -22.53 -9.41 30.77
N ASP A 67 -22.58 -10.01 31.94
CA ASP A 67 -22.32 -11.45 32.09
C ASP A 67 -23.45 -12.24 31.42
N ILE A 68 -23.43 -12.34 30.10
CA ILE A 68 -24.39 -13.04 29.26
C ILE A 68 -24.44 -14.53 29.66
N GLN A 69 -23.38 -15.07 30.25
CA GLN A 69 -23.36 -16.44 30.78
C GLN A 69 -24.17 -16.53 32.09
N SER A 70 -24.07 -15.55 32.98
CA SER A 70 -24.89 -15.45 34.18
C SER A 70 -26.38 -15.32 33.83
N LEU A 71 -26.70 -14.41 32.90
CA LEU A 71 -28.10 -14.26 32.42
C LEU A 71 -28.62 -15.51 31.70
N LYS A 72 -27.80 -16.29 31.02
CA LYS A 72 -28.19 -17.56 30.42
C LYS A 72 -28.42 -18.66 31.50
N ALA A 73 -27.57 -18.71 32.51
CA ALA A 73 -27.73 -19.63 33.62
C ALA A 73 -29.01 -19.34 34.43
N ASP A 74 -29.28 -18.08 34.74
CA ASP A 74 -30.51 -17.63 35.39
C ASP A 74 -31.77 -17.92 34.57
N LEU A 75 -31.69 -17.84 33.25
CA LEU A 75 -32.77 -18.14 32.31
C LEU A 75 -33.07 -19.68 32.29
N GLU A 76 -32.05 -20.51 32.33
CA GLU A 76 -32.19 -21.96 32.36
C GLU A 76 -32.71 -22.47 33.70
N GLU A 77 -32.34 -21.85 34.82
CA GLU A 77 -32.85 -22.18 36.17
C GLU A 77 -34.33 -21.78 36.31
N GLN A 78 -34.72 -20.64 35.74
CA GLN A 78 -36.11 -20.14 35.80
C GLN A 78 -37.08 -20.85 34.84
N LYS A 79 -36.62 -21.63 33.87
CA LYS A 79 -37.48 -22.50 33.07
C LYS A 79 -38.14 -23.63 33.87
N LYS A 80 -37.77 -23.82 35.13
CA LYS A 80 -38.26 -24.92 35.98
C LYS A 80 -39.51 -24.59 36.80
N ASP A 81 -39.90 -23.31 37.01
CA ASP A 81 -41.07 -22.93 37.83
C ASP A 81 -42.10 -22.09 37.07
N GLY A 82 -43.38 -22.56 36.99
CA GLY A 82 -44.38 -22.02 36.08
C GLY A 82 -45.01 -20.66 36.41
N ALA A 83 -45.78 -20.12 35.50
CA ALA A 83 -46.75 -19.01 35.48
C ALA A 83 -46.32 -17.55 35.65
N ASP A 84 -45.22 -17.19 36.35
CA ASP A 84 -44.71 -15.79 36.40
C ASP A 84 -43.64 -15.46 35.32
N LYS A 85 -43.36 -16.42 34.49
CA LYS A 85 -42.22 -16.46 33.56
C LYS A 85 -42.41 -15.67 32.28
N ASP A 86 -43.60 -15.62 31.73
CA ASP A 86 -43.83 -15.00 30.43
C ASP A 86 -43.58 -13.51 30.47
N SER A 87 -43.93 -12.86 31.56
CA SER A 87 -43.69 -11.41 31.76
C SER A 87 -42.18 -11.10 31.91
N LYS A 88 -41.43 -11.99 32.58
CA LYS A 88 -40.00 -11.81 32.83
C LYS A 88 -39.17 -12.17 31.60
N ILE A 89 -39.58 -13.22 30.85
CA ILE A 89 -39.01 -13.57 29.55
C ILE A 89 -39.21 -12.43 28.54
N LYS A 90 -40.39 -11.81 28.51
CA LYS A 90 -40.69 -10.67 27.66
C LYS A 90 -39.78 -9.47 28.00
N PHE A 91 -39.66 -9.11 29.28
CA PHE A 91 -38.79 -8.05 29.76
C PHE A 91 -37.31 -8.28 29.39
N LEU A 92 -36.79 -9.51 29.64
CA LEU A 92 -35.40 -9.86 29.29
C LEU A 92 -35.15 -9.83 27.76
N THR A 93 -36.13 -10.23 26.97
CA THR A 93 -36.06 -10.19 25.51
C THR A 93 -36.04 -8.72 24.99
N GLU A 94 -36.84 -7.85 25.60
CA GLU A 94 -36.85 -6.42 25.30
C GLU A 94 -35.50 -5.77 25.67
N GLU A 95 -34.91 -6.08 26.82
CA GLU A 95 -33.59 -5.58 27.26
C GLU A 95 -32.45 -6.10 26.37
N LEU A 96 -32.47 -7.39 25.98
CA LEU A 96 -31.48 -7.94 25.01
C LEU A 96 -31.57 -7.24 23.66
N THR A 97 -32.76 -6.96 23.18
CA THR A 97 -32.97 -6.22 21.93
C THR A 97 -32.44 -4.79 22.04
N ARG A 98 -32.62 -4.14 23.18
CA ARG A 98 -32.11 -2.80 23.47
C ARG A 98 -30.57 -2.79 23.53
N LEU A 99 -29.95 -3.77 24.18
CA LEU A 99 -28.51 -3.92 24.25
C LEU A 99 -27.88 -4.22 22.87
N ALA A 100 -28.51 -5.08 22.07
CA ALA A 100 -28.08 -5.34 20.71
C ALA A 100 -28.11 -4.08 19.82
N LYS A 101 -29.12 -3.23 19.99
CA LYS A 101 -29.21 -1.96 19.28
C LYS A 101 -28.10 -0.99 19.74
N LEU A 102 -27.85 -0.88 21.05
CA LEU A 102 -26.77 -0.05 21.60
C LEU A 102 -25.38 -0.53 21.10
N MET A 103 -25.12 -1.83 21.03
CA MET A 103 -23.89 -2.38 20.46
C MET A 103 -23.75 -2.01 18.98
N SER A 104 -24.81 -2.15 18.18
CA SER A 104 -24.80 -1.75 16.77
C SER A 104 -24.55 -0.24 16.58
N ASP A 105 -25.08 0.60 17.44
CA ASP A 105 -24.87 2.05 17.38
C ASP A 105 -23.45 2.44 17.85
N LEU A 106 -22.88 1.73 18.83
CA LEU A 106 -21.49 1.87 19.25
C LEU A 106 -20.51 1.43 18.14
N ASP A 107 -20.77 0.33 17.45
CA ASP A 107 -19.96 -0.11 16.31
C ASP A 107 -19.96 0.90 15.17
N LYS A 108 -21.12 1.50 14.89
CA LYS A 108 -21.21 2.60 13.89
C LYS A 108 -20.44 3.84 14.32
N GLN A 109 -20.48 4.21 15.59
CA GLN A 109 -19.72 5.34 16.12
C GLN A 109 -18.23 5.07 16.09
N PHE A 110 -17.81 3.86 16.45
CA PHE A 110 -16.40 3.41 16.40
C PHE A 110 -15.85 3.45 14.96
N ASN A 111 -16.59 2.89 14.00
CA ASN A 111 -16.22 2.90 12.59
C ASN A 111 -16.13 4.33 12.03
N ASN A 112 -17.06 5.23 12.41
CA ASN A 112 -17.03 6.63 12.02
C ASN A 112 -15.85 7.40 12.65
N GLN A 113 -15.51 7.08 13.90
CA GLN A 113 -14.38 7.70 14.59
C GLN A 113 -13.04 7.20 14.03
N SER A 114 -12.92 5.92 13.75
CA SER A 114 -11.75 5.31 13.06
C SER A 114 -11.53 5.92 11.67
N LEU A 115 -12.61 6.14 10.92
CA LEU A 115 -12.54 6.80 9.62
C LEU A 115 -12.08 8.27 9.74
N ARG A 116 -12.55 9.00 10.77
CA ARG A 116 -12.10 10.38 11.03
C ARG A 116 -10.65 10.46 11.45
N VAL A 117 -10.16 9.54 12.30
CA VAL A 117 -8.75 9.46 12.67
C VAL A 117 -7.88 9.21 11.43
N LYS A 118 -8.24 8.24 10.60
CA LYS A 118 -7.53 7.99 9.32
C LYS A 118 -7.53 9.20 8.38
N GLN A 119 -8.64 9.95 8.33
CA GLN A 119 -8.72 11.18 7.52
C GLN A 119 -7.87 12.32 8.09
N GLU A 120 -7.79 12.47 9.41
CA GLU A 120 -6.90 13.46 10.04
C GLU A 120 -5.43 13.07 9.91
N GLU A 121 -5.08 11.80 10.07
CA GLU A 121 -3.74 11.28 9.79
C GLU A 121 -3.32 11.56 8.34
N GLN A 122 -4.22 11.31 7.37
CA GLN A 122 -3.96 11.66 5.97
C GLN A 122 -3.79 13.17 5.77
N LYS A 123 -4.57 14.01 6.45
CA LYS A 123 -4.42 15.47 6.38
C LYS A 123 -3.10 15.96 7.00
N ILE A 124 -2.64 15.32 8.08
CA ILE A 124 -1.37 15.64 8.72
C ILE A 124 -0.23 15.27 7.77
N VAL A 125 -0.25 14.06 7.19
CA VAL A 125 0.72 13.61 6.19
C VAL A 125 0.72 14.53 4.97
N ILE A 126 -0.45 14.93 4.45
CA ILE A 126 -0.58 15.87 3.33
C ILE A 126 -0.01 17.25 3.71
N LYS A 127 -0.31 17.79 4.91
CA LYS A 127 0.24 19.07 5.36
C LYS A 127 1.76 19.04 5.55
N GLU A 128 2.31 17.90 5.96
CA GLU A 128 3.75 17.73 6.11
C GLU A 128 4.43 17.60 4.74
N VAL A 129 3.85 16.82 3.82
CA VAL A 129 4.32 16.71 2.44
C VAL A 129 4.25 18.06 1.71
N VAL A 130 3.20 18.86 1.92
CA VAL A 130 3.11 20.23 1.34
C VAL A 130 4.13 21.17 1.95
N LYS A 131 4.44 21.09 3.26
CA LYS A 131 5.50 21.89 3.89
C LYS A 131 6.92 21.51 3.45
N GLU A 132 7.17 20.24 3.12
CA GLU A 132 8.44 19.81 2.50
C GLU A 132 8.53 20.25 1.03
N SER A 133 7.42 20.27 0.29
CA SER A 133 7.37 20.75 -1.08
C SER A 133 7.60 22.26 -1.22
N ASP A 134 7.29 23.04 -0.17
CA ASP A 134 7.54 24.49 -0.17
C ASP A 134 9.02 24.87 0.07
N LYS A 135 9.86 23.92 0.51
CA LYS A 135 11.31 24.14 0.67
C LYS A 135 12.11 23.81 -0.58
N ASP A 136 11.63 22.90 -1.40
CA ASP A 136 12.16 22.66 -2.72
C ASP A 136 11.15 23.22 -3.73
N ASN A 137 11.58 24.21 -4.49
CA ASN A 137 10.88 24.76 -5.65
C ASN A 137 10.72 23.67 -6.74
N LEU A 138 10.10 22.53 -6.36
CA LEU A 138 9.79 21.44 -7.27
C LEU A 138 8.57 21.85 -8.11
N LYS A 139 8.85 22.52 -9.22
CA LYS A 139 7.93 22.46 -10.37
C LYS A 139 7.59 20.98 -10.61
N PRO A 140 6.32 20.60 -10.85
CA PRO A 140 5.96 19.26 -11.26
C PRO A 140 6.82 18.90 -12.47
N GLN A 141 7.83 18.05 -12.28
CA GLN A 141 8.93 17.97 -13.24
C GLN A 141 8.67 16.97 -14.35
N THR A 142 7.71 16.05 -14.22
CA THR A 142 7.55 15.04 -15.28
C THR A 142 6.13 14.45 -15.33
N VAL A 143 5.69 14.17 -16.56
CA VAL A 143 4.49 13.37 -16.88
C VAL A 143 4.75 11.86 -16.67
N ASN A 144 6.00 11.48 -16.37
CA ASN A 144 6.47 10.10 -16.19
C ASN A 144 7.90 10.08 -15.59
N CYS A 145 8.42 8.90 -15.26
CA CYS A 145 9.76 8.73 -14.70
C CYS A 145 10.92 8.82 -15.70
N THR A 146 10.70 9.09 -16.99
CA THR A 146 11.79 9.13 -18.01
C THR A 146 12.81 10.23 -17.76
N GLY A 147 12.44 11.28 -17.03
CA GLY A 147 13.34 12.35 -16.60
C GLY A 147 13.99 12.16 -15.23
N ALA A 148 13.68 11.07 -14.53
CA ALA A 148 14.27 10.77 -13.22
C ALA A 148 15.78 10.49 -13.37
N LYS A 149 16.60 11.21 -12.59
CA LYS A 149 18.07 11.05 -12.58
C LYS A 149 18.56 10.01 -11.59
N SER A 150 17.72 9.63 -10.63
CA SER A 150 18.01 8.64 -9.58
C SER A 150 16.76 7.89 -9.19
N ASN A 151 16.95 6.71 -8.61
CA ASN A 151 15.88 5.95 -7.95
C ASN A 151 15.27 6.77 -6.81
N GLY A 152 13.97 6.65 -6.60
CA GLY A 152 13.32 7.32 -5.48
C GLY A 152 11.87 7.72 -5.77
N ILE A 153 11.32 8.51 -4.83
CA ILE A 153 9.96 8.98 -4.92
C ILE A 153 9.94 10.34 -5.62
N HIS A 154 9.15 10.44 -6.67
CA HIS A 154 8.99 11.63 -7.50
C HIS A 154 7.54 12.09 -7.53
N VAL A 155 7.31 13.36 -7.85
CA VAL A 155 5.98 13.95 -8.01
C VAL A 155 5.62 13.96 -9.49
N MET A 156 4.48 13.40 -9.84
CA MET A 156 3.95 13.28 -11.19
C MET A 156 2.61 13.99 -11.31
N LEU A 157 2.37 14.64 -12.43
CA LEU A 157 1.08 15.22 -12.78
C LEU A 157 0.60 14.63 -14.12
N LEU A 158 -0.55 13.95 -14.07
CA LEU A 158 -1.27 13.48 -15.26
C LEU A 158 -2.56 14.30 -15.40
N SER A 159 -2.57 15.25 -16.31
CA SER A 159 -3.70 16.19 -16.49
C SER A 159 -5.00 15.51 -16.96
N ASN A 160 -4.90 14.34 -17.60
CA ASN A 160 -6.02 13.49 -18.00
C ASN A 160 -6.60 12.66 -16.83
N PHE A 161 -5.91 12.59 -15.69
CA PHE A 161 -6.33 11.83 -14.52
C PHE A 161 -6.73 12.73 -13.34
N SER A 162 -5.89 13.73 -13.01
CA SER A 162 -6.10 14.59 -11.85
C SER A 162 -5.47 15.97 -12.06
N SER A 163 -6.14 17.01 -11.57
CA SER A 163 -5.55 18.36 -11.47
C SER A 163 -4.51 18.46 -10.33
N GLN A 164 -4.44 17.47 -9.46
CA GLN A 164 -3.48 17.42 -8.36
C GLN A 164 -2.37 16.43 -8.68
N PRO A 165 -1.11 16.79 -8.39
CA PRO A 165 0.02 15.88 -8.55
C PRO A 165 -0.07 14.75 -7.53
N PHE A 166 0.50 13.59 -7.86
CA PHE A 166 0.62 12.44 -6.98
C PHE A 166 2.03 11.87 -6.98
N ARG A 167 2.37 11.11 -5.93
CA ARG A 167 3.71 10.54 -5.77
C ARG A 167 3.79 9.17 -6.44
N VAL A 168 4.95 8.89 -7.05
CA VAL A 168 5.29 7.61 -7.67
C VAL A 168 6.71 7.21 -7.29
N ALA A 169 7.00 5.91 -7.27
CA ALA A 169 8.36 5.41 -7.17
C ALA A 169 8.94 5.24 -8.59
N CYS A 170 10.08 5.90 -8.85
CA CYS A 170 10.81 5.78 -10.11
C CYS A 170 12.05 4.89 -9.95
N ASP A 171 12.33 4.07 -10.98
CA ASP A 171 13.59 3.37 -11.17
C ASP A 171 14.32 3.99 -12.39
N ALA A 172 15.46 4.61 -12.13
CA ALA A 172 16.28 5.31 -13.12
C ALA A 172 17.46 4.47 -13.63
N GLU A 173 17.65 3.26 -13.12
CA GLU A 173 18.84 2.43 -13.35
C GLU A 173 18.54 1.15 -14.13
N THR A 174 17.48 0.44 -13.77
CA THR A 174 17.15 -0.88 -14.34
C THR A 174 16.91 -0.76 -15.83
N GLN A 175 17.65 -1.52 -16.64
CA GLN A 175 17.53 -1.59 -18.10
C GLN A 175 17.38 -0.23 -18.81
N GLY A 176 18.22 0.74 -18.42
CA GLY A 176 18.24 2.09 -18.99
C GLY A 176 17.26 3.07 -18.36
N GLY A 177 16.63 2.68 -17.25
CA GLY A 177 15.84 3.57 -16.38
C GLY A 177 14.55 4.11 -16.98
N GLY A 178 14.02 5.12 -16.31
CA GLY A 178 12.78 5.78 -16.72
C GLY A 178 11.49 5.05 -16.34
N TRP A 179 11.59 4.05 -15.46
CA TRP A 179 10.48 3.21 -15.06
C TRP A 179 9.65 3.81 -13.93
N THR A 180 8.34 3.73 -14.05
CA THR A 180 7.38 3.97 -12.98
C THR A 180 7.00 2.63 -12.36
N ILE A 181 7.29 2.41 -11.09
CA ILE A 181 6.97 1.16 -10.38
C ILE A 181 5.48 1.17 -10.06
N ILE A 182 4.77 0.10 -10.45
CA ILE A 182 3.34 -0.07 -10.24
C ILE A 182 3.00 -1.11 -9.16
N LEU A 183 3.92 -2.06 -8.91
CA LEU A 183 3.83 -3.06 -7.84
C LEU A 183 5.24 -3.38 -7.34
N ARG A 184 5.40 -3.48 -6.02
CA ARG A 184 6.63 -3.97 -5.40
C ARG A 184 6.33 -4.90 -4.25
N ARG A 185 6.96 -6.11 -4.29
CA ARG A 185 7.02 -7.09 -3.21
C ARG A 185 8.49 -7.31 -2.85
N MET A 186 8.84 -7.36 -1.54
CA MET A 186 10.24 -7.49 -1.13
C MET A 186 10.47 -8.11 0.25
N ASP A 187 9.53 -7.99 1.21
CA ASP A 187 9.76 -8.38 2.59
C ASP A 187 8.48 -8.82 3.35
N GLY A 188 7.31 -8.68 2.74
CA GLY A 188 6.03 -9.03 3.34
C GLY A 188 5.52 -8.03 4.38
N SER A 189 6.05 -6.81 4.39
CA SER A 189 5.65 -5.73 5.30
C SER A 189 4.25 -5.18 5.01
N GLU A 190 3.72 -5.40 3.80
CA GLU A 190 2.39 -4.95 3.39
C GLU A 190 1.48 -6.15 3.12
N ASP A 191 0.23 -6.05 3.58
CA ASP A 191 -0.80 -7.03 3.28
C ASP A 191 -1.45 -6.73 1.92
N PHE A 192 -1.36 -7.67 0.97
CA PHE A 192 -1.95 -7.56 -0.37
C PHE A 192 -3.32 -8.26 -0.48
N TYR A 193 -3.83 -8.88 0.58
CA TYR A 193 -5.20 -9.43 0.58
C TYR A 193 -6.22 -8.32 0.87
N ARG A 194 -6.42 -7.44 -0.11
CA ARG A 194 -7.16 -6.20 -0.03
C ARG A 194 -8.41 -6.22 -0.91
N ASN A 195 -9.38 -5.35 -0.60
CA ASN A 195 -10.62 -5.22 -1.34
C ASN A 195 -10.47 -4.39 -2.63
N TRP A 196 -11.50 -4.38 -3.46
CA TRP A 196 -11.55 -3.65 -4.72
C TRP A 196 -11.24 -2.16 -4.57
N THR A 197 -11.84 -1.50 -3.58
CA THR A 197 -11.66 -0.07 -3.35
C THR A 197 -10.21 0.28 -3.03
N GLU A 198 -9.51 -0.59 -2.30
CA GLU A 198 -8.10 -0.40 -1.96
C GLU A 198 -7.20 -0.61 -3.20
N TYR A 199 -7.44 -1.66 -3.99
CA TYR A 199 -6.73 -1.88 -5.27
C TYR A 199 -6.99 -0.75 -6.27
N LYS A 200 -8.21 -0.23 -6.36
CA LYS A 200 -8.55 0.92 -7.18
C LYS A 200 -7.68 2.14 -6.83
N LYS A 201 -7.60 2.49 -5.55
CA LYS A 201 -6.89 3.69 -5.05
C LYS A 201 -5.38 3.52 -4.95
N GLY A 202 -4.93 2.30 -4.68
CA GLY A 202 -3.55 1.98 -4.31
C GLY A 202 -3.33 2.01 -2.79
N PHE A 203 -2.31 1.28 -2.33
CA PHE A 203 -1.97 1.10 -0.92
C PHE A 203 -0.47 0.78 -0.75
N GLY A 204 0.00 0.79 0.49
CA GLY A 204 1.38 0.50 0.88
C GLY A 204 2.29 1.74 0.86
N ASP A 205 3.58 1.52 1.05
CA ASP A 205 4.62 2.54 1.10
C ASP A 205 5.47 2.54 -0.18
N LEU A 206 5.55 3.66 -0.87
CA LEU A 206 6.37 3.81 -2.09
C LEU A 206 7.87 3.56 -1.87
N SER A 207 8.36 3.60 -0.63
CA SER A 207 9.73 3.22 -0.28
C SER A 207 9.88 1.71 0.00
N GLY A 208 8.79 1.02 0.36
CA GLY A 208 8.69 -0.40 0.68
C GLY A 208 7.85 -1.19 -0.32
N GLU A 209 6.93 -2.04 0.22
CA GLU A 209 5.94 -2.76 -0.58
C GLU A 209 4.71 -1.90 -0.85
N PHE A 210 4.20 -1.94 -2.08
CA PHE A 210 3.01 -1.18 -2.47
C PHE A 210 2.38 -1.69 -3.76
N PHE A 211 1.12 -1.30 -3.95
CA PHE A 211 0.41 -1.32 -5.22
C PHE A 211 -0.01 0.11 -5.57
N LEU A 212 0.34 0.60 -6.77
CA LEU A 212 0.17 2.00 -7.15
C LEU A 212 -1.30 2.45 -7.20
N GLY A 213 -2.19 1.54 -7.57
CA GLY A 213 -3.62 1.76 -7.76
C GLY A 213 -4.04 1.64 -9.22
N LEU A 214 -5.13 0.90 -9.45
CA LEU A 214 -5.63 0.60 -10.79
C LEU A 214 -6.04 1.85 -11.57
N ASP A 215 -6.65 2.86 -10.90
CA ASP A 215 -6.98 4.14 -11.52
C ASP A 215 -5.74 4.85 -12.09
N LYS A 216 -4.63 4.86 -11.33
CA LYS A 216 -3.38 5.49 -11.77
C LYS A 216 -2.68 4.69 -12.87
N ILE A 217 -2.71 3.34 -12.77
CA ILE A 217 -2.13 2.46 -13.78
C ILE A 217 -2.90 2.63 -15.10
N HIS A 218 -4.25 2.64 -15.05
CA HIS A 218 -5.07 2.94 -16.23
C HIS A 218 -4.71 4.29 -16.82
N ALA A 219 -4.68 5.35 -16.02
CA ALA A 219 -4.38 6.70 -16.50
C ALA A 219 -3.00 6.80 -17.18
N LEU A 220 -1.97 6.13 -16.62
CA LEU A 220 -0.64 6.06 -17.22
C LEU A 220 -0.61 5.30 -18.55
N THR A 221 -1.37 4.20 -18.64
CA THR A 221 -1.40 3.36 -19.84
C THR A 221 -2.36 3.88 -20.93
N ALA A 222 -3.36 4.67 -20.55
CA ALA A 222 -4.26 5.37 -21.50
C ALA A 222 -3.63 6.63 -22.10
N ASP A 223 -2.70 7.31 -21.37
CA ASP A 223 -2.04 8.52 -21.86
C ASP A 223 -1.15 8.22 -23.08
N ARG A 224 -0.40 7.12 -23.03
CA ARG A 224 0.48 6.68 -24.12
C ARG A 224 0.84 5.19 -24.00
N SER A 225 1.28 4.59 -25.11
CA SER A 225 1.79 3.22 -25.11
C SER A 225 2.93 3.05 -24.11
N GLN A 226 2.80 2.02 -23.23
CA GLN A 226 3.76 1.67 -22.21
C GLN A 226 4.37 0.31 -22.51
N GLU A 227 5.66 0.12 -22.24
CA GLU A 227 6.25 -1.21 -22.06
C GLU A 227 6.21 -1.58 -20.57
N LEU A 228 6.11 -2.89 -20.29
CA LEU A 228 6.13 -3.45 -18.93
C LEU A 228 7.42 -4.23 -18.71
N LEU A 229 8.04 -4.03 -17.56
CA LEU A 229 9.13 -4.88 -17.07
C LEU A 229 8.73 -5.50 -15.74
N VAL A 230 8.84 -6.83 -15.66
CA VAL A 230 8.66 -7.61 -14.43
C VAL A 230 10.05 -8.11 -14.02
N VAL A 231 10.49 -7.74 -12.80
CA VAL A 231 11.77 -8.20 -12.22
C VAL A 231 11.47 -9.07 -11.02
N LEU A 232 12.07 -10.25 -10.99
CA LEU A 232 11.82 -11.31 -10.01
C LEU A 232 13.13 -11.75 -9.37
N GLU A 233 13.09 -12.08 -8.06
CA GLU A 233 14.22 -12.65 -7.32
C GLU A 233 13.73 -13.77 -6.41
N ASP A 234 14.42 -14.90 -6.40
CA ASP A 234 14.19 -15.98 -5.43
C ASP A 234 14.96 -15.75 -4.12
N PHE A 235 14.74 -16.58 -3.09
CA PHE A 235 15.45 -16.50 -1.82
C PHE A 235 16.93 -16.94 -1.91
N GLU A 236 17.32 -17.60 -2.99
CA GLU A 236 18.70 -18.00 -3.31
C GLU A 236 19.48 -16.88 -4.00
N GLY A 237 18.82 -15.73 -4.32
CA GLY A 237 19.45 -14.57 -4.97
C GLY A 237 19.50 -14.67 -6.49
N ASN A 238 18.79 -15.62 -7.11
CA ASN A 238 18.70 -15.68 -8.57
C ASN A 238 17.69 -14.66 -9.07
N GLY A 239 18.16 -13.66 -9.82
CA GLY A 239 17.35 -12.67 -10.48
C GLY A 239 16.90 -13.13 -11.87
N ARG A 240 15.64 -12.85 -12.23
CA ARG A 240 15.06 -13.04 -13.56
C ARG A 240 14.22 -11.84 -13.94
N PHE A 241 13.99 -11.64 -15.22
CA PHE A 241 13.06 -10.62 -15.70
C PHE A 241 12.27 -11.13 -16.90
N GLU A 242 11.09 -10.51 -17.10
CA GLU A 242 10.30 -10.61 -18.33
C GLU A 242 9.84 -9.21 -18.73
N LYS A 243 10.01 -8.88 -19.99
CA LYS A 243 9.62 -7.59 -20.55
C LYS A 243 8.56 -7.79 -21.62
N TYR A 244 7.52 -6.96 -21.59
CA TYR A 244 6.46 -6.93 -22.59
C TYR A 244 6.54 -5.61 -23.35
N GLU A 245 6.50 -5.69 -24.68
CA GLU A 245 6.65 -4.51 -25.54
C GLU A 245 5.50 -3.49 -25.37
N GLU A 246 4.32 -3.98 -24.99
CA GLU A 246 3.15 -3.15 -24.72
C GLU A 246 2.40 -3.66 -23.49
N PHE A 247 1.83 -2.72 -22.73
CA PHE A 247 1.01 -3.03 -21.57
C PHE A 247 -0.02 -1.93 -21.36
N ALA A 248 -1.31 -2.30 -21.27
CA ALA A 248 -2.37 -1.38 -20.87
C ALA A 248 -3.53 -2.12 -20.23
N ILE A 249 -4.21 -1.45 -19.30
CA ILE A 249 -5.44 -1.93 -18.66
C ILE A 249 -6.60 -0.99 -18.93
N GLY A 250 -7.80 -1.53 -18.94
CA GLY A 250 -9.06 -0.79 -19.06
C GLY A 250 -9.33 0.09 -17.83
N ASP A 251 -10.41 0.87 -17.89
CA ASP A 251 -10.94 1.64 -16.76
C ASP A 251 -11.79 0.78 -15.81
N GLU A 252 -12.40 1.41 -14.80
CA GLU A 252 -13.25 0.72 -13.83
C GLU A 252 -14.52 0.13 -14.46
N ASP A 253 -15.12 0.79 -15.45
CA ASP A 253 -16.30 0.29 -16.16
C ASP A 253 -15.98 -0.99 -16.94
N GLN A 254 -14.74 -1.10 -17.42
CA GLN A 254 -14.17 -2.28 -18.05
C GLN A 254 -13.57 -3.28 -17.04
N GLN A 255 -13.73 -3.01 -15.72
CA GLN A 255 -13.17 -3.84 -14.64
C GLN A 255 -11.66 -4.03 -14.74
N TYR A 256 -10.96 -2.98 -15.18
CA TYR A 256 -9.50 -2.91 -15.36
C TYR A 256 -8.93 -4.10 -16.14
N VAL A 257 -9.64 -4.54 -17.19
CA VAL A 257 -9.22 -5.65 -18.04
C VAL A 257 -7.82 -5.45 -18.60
N LEU A 258 -6.96 -6.47 -18.58
CA LEU A 258 -5.63 -6.46 -19.20
C LEU A 258 -5.79 -6.63 -20.72
N HIS A 259 -6.16 -5.56 -21.43
CA HIS A 259 -6.52 -5.61 -22.85
C HIS A 259 -5.34 -5.44 -23.81
N THR A 260 -4.16 -5.04 -23.31
CA THR A 260 -2.96 -4.91 -24.15
C THR A 260 -1.76 -5.57 -23.46
N LEU A 261 -1.18 -6.55 -24.13
CA LEU A 261 0.03 -7.21 -23.69
C LEU A 261 0.83 -7.59 -24.95
N GLY A 262 1.92 -6.86 -25.21
CA GLY A 262 2.80 -7.04 -26.36
C GLY A 262 3.63 -8.33 -26.30
N GLU A 263 4.58 -8.49 -27.22
CA GLU A 263 5.51 -9.63 -27.24
C GLU A 263 6.37 -9.66 -25.99
N ALA A 264 6.56 -10.88 -25.45
CA ALA A 264 7.34 -11.13 -24.26
C ALA A 264 8.80 -11.42 -24.62
N SER A 265 9.72 -10.88 -23.82
CA SER A 265 11.16 -11.15 -23.96
C SER A 265 11.85 -11.07 -22.61
N GLY A 266 12.64 -12.11 -22.29
CA GLY A 266 13.34 -12.16 -21.02
C GLY A 266 13.87 -13.54 -20.70
N ASN A 267 14.15 -13.77 -19.44
CA ASN A 267 14.65 -15.06 -18.94
C ASN A 267 13.84 -15.62 -17.77
N ALA A 268 12.73 -14.96 -17.41
CA ALA A 268 11.79 -15.47 -16.41
C ALA A 268 10.72 -16.38 -17.02
N GLY A 269 10.50 -16.27 -18.34
CA GLY A 269 9.43 -16.93 -19.07
C GLY A 269 8.07 -16.27 -18.87
N ASP A 270 7.21 -16.30 -19.89
CA ASP A 270 5.94 -15.61 -19.94
C ASP A 270 4.88 -16.30 -19.05
N SER A 271 4.62 -15.74 -17.87
CA SER A 271 3.54 -16.18 -16.98
C SER A 271 2.44 -15.10 -16.84
N LEU A 272 2.45 -14.09 -17.71
CA LEU A 272 1.38 -13.07 -17.75
C LEU A 272 0.45 -13.27 -18.96
N ARG A 273 0.87 -13.99 -19.99
CA ARG A 273 0.10 -14.20 -21.24
C ARG A 273 -1.27 -14.85 -21.00
N SER A 274 -1.37 -15.80 -20.09
CA SER A 274 -2.64 -16.43 -19.73
C SER A 274 -3.64 -15.47 -19.09
N HIS A 275 -3.18 -14.31 -18.60
CA HIS A 275 -4.00 -13.26 -18.00
C HIS A 275 -4.44 -12.18 -19.01
N TYR A 276 -4.03 -12.29 -20.27
CA TYR A 276 -4.44 -11.37 -21.32
C TYR A 276 -5.95 -11.49 -21.58
N ASP A 277 -6.61 -10.35 -21.76
CA ASP A 277 -8.06 -10.21 -21.94
C ASP A 277 -8.89 -10.75 -20.75
N THR A 278 -8.30 -10.69 -19.54
CA THR A 278 -9.00 -11.00 -18.30
C THR A 278 -9.17 -9.76 -17.43
N LYS A 279 -10.26 -9.72 -16.68
CA LYS A 279 -10.64 -8.64 -15.79
C LYS A 279 -9.91 -8.77 -14.47
N PHE A 280 -9.72 -7.66 -13.76
CA PHE A 280 -9.14 -7.70 -12.42
C PHE A 280 -10.17 -8.23 -11.42
N SER A 281 -9.75 -9.10 -10.49
CA SER A 281 -10.59 -9.68 -9.44
C SER A 281 -9.96 -9.49 -8.08
N THR A 282 -10.82 -9.24 -7.10
CA THR A 282 -10.50 -9.20 -5.66
C THR A 282 -11.43 -10.16 -4.92
N PHE A 283 -11.14 -10.46 -3.64
CA PHE A 283 -11.98 -11.39 -2.86
C PHE A 283 -13.44 -10.91 -2.71
N ASP A 284 -13.68 -9.59 -2.74
CA ASP A 284 -15.00 -8.97 -2.63
C ASP A 284 -15.63 -8.61 -3.98
N ARG A 285 -14.88 -8.78 -5.09
CA ARG A 285 -15.38 -8.54 -6.46
C ARG A 285 -14.79 -9.56 -7.41
N ASP A 286 -15.56 -10.60 -7.67
CA ASP A 286 -15.21 -11.70 -8.54
C ASP A 286 -15.58 -11.37 -10.00
N ASN A 287 -14.57 -11.27 -10.86
CA ASN A 287 -14.69 -11.01 -12.28
C ASN A 287 -13.95 -12.08 -13.12
N ASP A 288 -13.43 -13.16 -12.46
CA ASP A 288 -12.70 -14.23 -13.13
C ASP A 288 -13.60 -15.16 -13.94
N LYS A 289 -13.01 -16.13 -14.65
CA LYS A 289 -13.74 -17.10 -15.47
C LYS A 289 -13.94 -18.45 -14.77
N SER A 290 -13.46 -18.60 -13.55
CA SER A 290 -13.51 -19.82 -12.78
C SER A 290 -14.89 -20.00 -12.10
N ASN A 291 -15.21 -21.22 -11.69
CA ASN A 291 -16.37 -21.51 -10.85
C ASN A 291 -16.16 -21.16 -9.36
N ILE A 292 -14.97 -20.74 -9.00
CA ILE A 292 -14.59 -20.33 -7.65
C ILE A 292 -13.94 -18.96 -7.72
N ASN A 293 -14.10 -18.13 -6.70
CA ASN A 293 -13.37 -16.87 -6.61
C ASN A 293 -11.87 -17.13 -6.41
N CYS A 294 -11.08 -16.91 -7.48
CA CYS A 294 -9.63 -17.15 -7.47
C CYS A 294 -8.89 -16.24 -6.50
N ALA A 295 -9.34 -15.00 -6.33
CA ALA A 295 -8.75 -14.04 -5.41
C ALA A 295 -8.90 -14.49 -3.95
N GLU A 296 -10.08 -15.00 -3.58
CA GLU A 296 -10.32 -15.58 -2.26
C GLU A 296 -9.51 -16.87 -2.05
N ARG A 297 -9.53 -17.76 -3.05
CA ARG A 297 -8.87 -19.06 -2.97
C ARG A 297 -7.36 -18.95 -2.83
N TYR A 298 -6.73 -18.00 -3.53
CA TYR A 298 -5.28 -17.85 -3.62
C TYR A 298 -4.74 -16.60 -2.90
N THR A 299 -5.59 -15.97 -2.07
CA THR A 299 -5.21 -14.89 -1.14
C THR A 299 -4.46 -13.72 -1.79
N GLY A 300 -4.97 -13.28 -2.94
CA GLY A 300 -4.41 -12.16 -3.70
C GLY A 300 -5.50 -11.42 -4.47
N ALA A 301 -5.10 -10.57 -5.41
CA ALA A 301 -5.97 -9.91 -6.36
C ALA A 301 -5.20 -9.74 -7.68
N TRP A 302 -5.75 -10.18 -8.78
CA TRP A 302 -5.04 -10.26 -10.05
C TRP A 302 -6.00 -10.25 -11.24
N TRP A 303 -5.45 -10.27 -12.44
CA TRP A 303 -6.20 -10.57 -13.67
C TRP A 303 -6.40 -12.08 -13.78
N TYR A 304 -7.17 -12.67 -12.85
CA TYR A 304 -7.39 -14.11 -12.80
C TYR A 304 -8.25 -14.60 -13.97
N GLU A 305 -7.89 -15.75 -14.56
CA GLU A 305 -8.68 -16.50 -15.51
C GLU A 305 -9.29 -17.76 -14.84
N GLU A 306 -8.64 -18.92 -14.95
CA GLU A 306 -8.97 -20.22 -14.31
C GLU A 306 -7.75 -20.88 -13.60
N CYS A 307 -6.99 -20.40 -12.68
CA CYS A 307 -6.99 -19.11 -12.07
C CYS A 307 -5.77 -18.32 -12.53
N HIS A 308 -4.50 -18.85 -12.46
CA HIS A 308 -3.34 -18.04 -12.76
C HIS A 308 -2.07 -18.84 -13.11
N ASP A 309 -1.22 -18.25 -13.94
CA ASP A 309 0.18 -18.60 -14.14
C ASP A 309 1.13 -17.64 -13.38
N SER A 310 0.64 -16.46 -13.00
CA SER A 310 1.32 -15.55 -12.07
C SER A 310 0.37 -15.00 -11.01
N ASN A 311 0.85 -14.79 -9.78
CA ASN A 311 0.12 -14.20 -8.66
C ASN A 311 1.09 -13.36 -7.83
N LEU A 312 1.48 -12.17 -8.33
CA LEU A 312 2.48 -11.34 -7.67
C LEU A 312 1.93 -10.61 -6.44
N THR A 313 0.62 -10.62 -6.25
CA THR A 313 -0.07 -10.08 -5.06
C THR A 313 -0.41 -11.15 -4.02
N GLY A 314 -0.02 -12.41 -4.25
CA GLY A 314 -0.22 -13.50 -3.30
C GLY A 314 0.48 -13.28 -1.95
N LYS A 315 0.17 -14.13 -0.99
CA LYS A 315 0.71 -14.03 0.38
C LYS A 315 2.22 -14.24 0.40
N TYR A 316 2.96 -13.26 0.90
CA TYR A 316 4.42 -13.29 0.96
C TYR A 316 4.92 -14.46 1.82
N GLY A 317 5.92 -15.21 1.29
CA GLY A 317 6.51 -16.34 1.99
C GLY A 317 5.63 -17.60 2.09
N ASP A 318 4.41 -17.60 1.51
CA ASP A 318 3.54 -18.78 1.51
C ASP A 318 3.89 -19.71 0.34
N ASN A 319 4.54 -20.85 0.64
CA ASN A 319 4.90 -21.88 -0.32
C ASN A 319 3.78 -22.93 -0.54
N SER A 320 2.58 -22.71 0.01
CA SER A 320 1.41 -23.52 -0.34
C SER A 320 1.09 -23.34 -1.83
N VAL A 321 0.55 -24.38 -2.46
CA VAL A 321 0.31 -24.37 -3.92
C VAL A 321 -0.49 -23.14 -4.32
N SER A 322 0.10 -22.32 -5.18
CA SER A 322 -0.53 -21.16 -5.83
C SER A 322 -0.89 -19.98 -4.91
N LYS A 323 -0.54 -19.98 -3.61
CA LYS A 323 -0.92 -18.93 -2.66
C LYS A 323 0.13 -17.83 -2.49
N GLY A 324 1.38 -18.14 -2.78
CA GLY A 324 2.49 -17.19 -2.62
C GLY A 324 2.61 -16.17 -3.74
N VAL A 325 3.70 -15.41 -3.71
CA VAL A 325 4.13 -14.53 -4.80
C VAL A 325 4.69 -15.41 -5.91
N ASN A 326 3.83 -15.85 -6.84
CA ASN A 326 4.16 -16.89 -7.82
C ASN A 326 4.42 -16.33 -9.21
N TRP A 327 5.39 -16.95 -9.89
CA TRP A 327 5.64 -16.86 -11.33
C TRP A 327 5.98 -18.25 -11.85
N LYS A 328 4.99 -18.90 -12.50
CA LYS A 328 5.02 -20.30 -12.87
C LYS A 328 6.25 -20.70 -13.70
N ALA A 329 6.57 -19.90 -14.72
CA ALA A 329 7.67 -20.20 -15.64
C ALA A 329 9.04 -20.10 -14.97
N PHE A 330 9.19 -19.38 -13.84
CA PHE A 330 10.44 -19.26 -13.10
C PHE A 330 10.57 -20.30 -11.99
N LYS A 331 9.62 -20.38 -11.05
CA LYS A 331 9.72 -21.25 -9.86
C LYS A 331 8.48 -22.13 -9.63
N GLY A 332 7.53 -22.14 -10.55
CA GLY A 332 6.30 -22.93 -10.41
C GLY A 332 5.33 -22.37 -9.37
N TYR A 333 4.40 -23.23 -8.95
CA TYR A 333 3.30 -22.82 -8.05
C TYR A 333 3.56 -23.02 -6.56
N LYS A 334 4.66 -23.67 -6.18
CA LYS A 334 4.99 -24.04 -4.79
C LYS A 334 6.13 -23.21 -4.20
N TYR A 335 6.42 -22.09 -4.81
CA TYR A 335 7.51 -21.22 -4.38
C TYR A 335 7.03 -19.77 -4.37
N SER A 336 7.07 -19.14 -3.20
CA SER A 336 6.85 -17.70 -3.07
C SER A 336 8.17 -16.98 -3.32
N LEU A 337 8.17 -16.06 -4.29
CA LEU A 337 9.35 -15.26 -4.61
C LEU A 337 9.70 -14.30 -3.46
N LYS A 338 10.99 -14.03 -3.28
CA LYS A 338 11.52 -13.04 -2.35
C LYS A 338 11.23 -11.61 -2.81
N LYS A 339 11.35 -11.36 -4.14
CA LYS A 339 11.11 -10.04 -4.71
C LYS A 339 10.33 -10.15 -6.01
N ALA A 340 9.39 -9.27 -6.18
CA ALA A 340 8.68 -9.06 -7.44
C ALA A 340 8.41 -7.57 -7.63
N VAL A 341 8.83 -7.04 -8.76
CA VAL A 341 8.60 -5.64 -9.12
C VAL A 341 8.00 -5.58 -10.51
N MET A 342 6.85 -4.91 -10.65
CA MET A 342 6.29 -4.54 -11.94
C MET A 342 6.49 -3.05 -12.16
N MET A 343 6.97 -2.68 -13.33
CA MET A 343 7.21 -1.29 -13.66
C MET A 343 6.93 -1.01 -15.14
N ILE A 344 6.41 0.17 -15.42
CA ILE A 344 6.05 0.60 -16.77
C ILE A 344 6.84 1.84 -17.18
N ARG A 345 7.08 2.01 -18.46
CA ARG A 345 7.60 3.25 -19.01
C ARG A 345 7.09 3.48 -20.44
N PRO A 346 6.99 4.75 -20.87
CA PRO A 346 6.60 5.07 -22.24
C PRO A 346 7.50 4.37 -23.27
N ARG A 347 6.87 3.72 -24.23
CA ARG A 347 7.56 3.12 -25.37
C ARG A 347 8.23 4.23 -26.20
N LYS A 348 9.47 3.97 -26.62
CA LYS A 348 10.26 4.91 -27.47
C LYS A 348 9.79 4.86 -28.91
#